data_0f5d6f7efd2a77c119081a197ac61618
#
_entry.id   0f5d6f7efd2a77c119081a197ac61618
#
_cell.length_a   1.000
_cell.length_b   1.000
_cell.length_c   1.000
_cell.angle_alpha   90.00
_cell.angle_beta   90.00
_cell.angle_gamma   90.00
#
_symmetry.space_group_name_H-M   'P 1'
#
loop_
_entity.id
_entity.type
_entity.pdbx_description
1 polymer ?
#
loop_
_entity_poly.entity_id
_entity_poly.type
_entity_poly.pdbx_seq_one_letter_code
_entity_poly.pdbx_strand_id
1 'polypeptide(L)'
;MFAYINETISGRFNERDLEELYSQAKSTELKYKDFGERCVNSPSGPYLKYIGTSSTVRDLVSLGDAIVGEGEPINFWGVSYGSVIGFNFLNSTFRYPLCPTI
;
A
#
# COMPACT_ATOMS: atom_id res chain seq x y z
N MET A 1 -2.86 21.77 -14.74
CA MET A 1 -2.27 20.55 -14.15
C MET A 1 -2.60 19.30 -14.98
N PHE A 2 -3.84 19.04 -15.37
CA PHE A 2 -4.21 17.89 -16.22
C PHE A 2 -3.68 17.95 -17.66
N ALA A 3 -3.53 19.13 -18.26
CA ALA A 3 -2.95 19.30 -19.59
C ALA A 3 -1.48 18.86 -19.65
N TYR A 4 -0.70 19.17 -18.62
CA TYR A 4 0.72 18.80 -18.53
C TYR A 4 0.92 17.27 -18.44
N ILE A 5 0.03 16.57 -17.72
CA ILE A 5 0.05 15.12 -17.64
C ILE A 5 -0.28 14.48 -18.99
N ASN A 6 -1.20 15.08 -19.75
CA ASN A 6 -1.60 14.55 -21.05
C ASN A 6 -0.49 14.71 -22.12
N GLU A 7 0.27 15.80 -22.09
CA GLU A 7 1.44 15.99 -22.96
C GLU A 7 2.58 15.02 -22.61
N THR A 8 2.77 14.71 -21.32
CA THR A 8 3.81 13.77 -20.89
C THR A 8 3.45 12.32 -21.21
N ILE A 9 2.17 11.96 -21.23
CA ILE A 9 1.68 10.61 -21.56
C ILE A 9 1.54 10.43 -23.08
N SER A 10 1.28 11.50 -23.86
CA SER A 10 1.19 11.45 -25.30
C SER A 10 2.57 11.54 -26.03
N GLY A 11 3.64 11.74 -25.28
CA GLY A 11 5.00 11.56 -25.77
C GLY A 11 5.14 10.12 -26.27
N ARG A 12 5.23 9.96 -27.59
CA ARG A 12 5.33 8.66 -28.25
C ARG A 12 6.41 7.83 -27.59
N PHE A 13 6.04 6.77 -26.91
CA PHE A 13 6.94 5.66 -26.59
C PHE A 13 7.52 5.20 -27.92
N ASN A 14 8.76 5.54 -28.19
CA ASN A 14 9.45 5.06 -29.38
C ASN A 14 10.18 3.75 -29.06
N GLU A 15 10.61 3.03 -30.09
CA GLU A 15 11.32 1.76 -29.89
C GLU A 15 12.59 1.91 -29.05
N ARG A 16 13.26 3.06 -29.11
CA ARG A 16 14.47 3.35 -28.30
C ARG A 16 14.16 3.41 -26.81
N ASP A 17 13.01 3.99 -26.45
CA ASP A 17 12.60 4.09 -25.03
C ASP A 17 12.33 2.68 -24.45
N LEU A 18 11.77 1.79 -25.27
CA LEU A 18 11.57 0.39 -24.91
C LEU A 18 12.90 -0.38 -24.81
N GLU A 19 13.80 -0.20 -25.75
CA GLU A 19 15.14 -0.82 -25.71
C GLU A 19 15.92 -0.35 -24.49
N GLU A 20 15.87 0.93 -24.15
CA GLU A 20 16.51 1.48 -22.96
C GLU A 20 15.90 0.91 -21.68
N LEU A 21 14.57 0.82 -21.61
CA LEU A 21 13.86 0.20 -20.50
C LEU A 21 14.27 -1.27 -20.32
N TYR A 22 14.29 -2.05 -21.41
CA TYR A 22 14.70 -3.46 -21.37
C TYR A 22 16.17 -3.63 -21.03
N SER A 23 17.04 -2.75 -21.50
CA SER A 23 18.48 -2.80 -21.16
C SER A 23 18.73 -2.60 -19.68
N GLN A 24 17.88 -1.80 -19.01
CA GLN A 24 17.96 -1.56 -17.57
C GLN A 24 17.29 -2.65 -16.72
N ALA A 25 16.45 -3.51 -17.30
CA ALA A 25 15.66 -4.50 -16.56
C ALA A 25 16.55 -5.43 -15.71
N LYS A 26 17.64 -5.96 -16.31
CA LYS A 26 18.54 -6.87 -15.61
C LYS A 26 19.28 -6.20 -14.44
N SER A 27 19.71 -4.96 -14.60
CA SER A 27 20.38 -4.20 -13.54
C SER A 27 19.40 -3.86 -12.41
N THR A 28 18.16 -3.58 -12.76
CA THR A 28 17.06 -3.29 -11.84
C THR A 28 16.70 -4.55 -11.03
N GLU A 29 16.59 -5.70 -11.68
CA GLU A 29 16.36 -6.99 -11.02
C GLU A 29 17.44 -7.30 -9.97
N LEU A 30 18.71 -7.12 -10.33
CA LEU A 30 19.82 -7.34 -9.40
C LEU A 30 19.77 -6.40 -8.19
N LYS A 31 19.44 -5.12 -8.41
CA LYS A 31 19.27 -4.15 -7.32
C LYS A 31 18.13 -4.52 -6.37
N TYR A 32 16.99 -4.94 -6.90
CA TYR A 32 15.86 -5.36 -6.08
C TYR A 32 16.13 -6.66 -5.34
N LYS A 33 16.87 -7.60 -5.95
CA LYS A 33 17.31 -8.83 -5.29
C LYS A 33 18.21 -8.52 -4.10
N ASP A 34 19.27 -7.72 -4.32
CA ASP A 34 20.18 -7.29 -3.23
C ASP A 34 19.42 -6.54 -2.13
N PHE A 35 18.51 -5.64 -2.50
CA PHE A 35 17.66 -4.95 -1.54
C PHE A 35 16.81 -5.92 -0.71
N GLY A 36 16.16 -6.88 -1.37
CA GLY A 36 15.35 -7.91 -0.71
C GLY A 36 16.16 -8.77 0.26
N GLU A 37 17.35 -9.20 -0.15
CA GLU A 37 18.26 -9.99 0.69
C GLU A 37 18.70 -9.20 1.93
N ARG A 38 19.02 -7.91 1.78
CA ARG A 38 19.36 -7.04 2.92
C ARG A 38 18.19 -6.85 3.87
N CYS A 39 16.98 -6.69 3.35
CA CYS A 39 15.77 -6.59 4.18
C CYS A 39 15.53 -7.86 5.00
N VAL A 40 15.58 -9.03 4.35
CA VAL A 40 15.35 -10.32 5.01
C VAL A 40 16.42 -10.61 6.07
N ASN A 41 17.69 -10.28 5.80
CA ASN A 41 18.81 -10.50 6.72
C ASN A 41 18.96 -9.39 7.79
N SER A 42 18.11 -8.36 7.77
CA SER A 42 18.10 -7.31 8.77
C SER A 42 17.51 -7.81 10.11
N PRO A 43 17.79 -7.13 11.23
CA PRO A 43 17.14 -7.43 12.51
C PRO A 43 15.60 -7.40 12.44
N SER A 44 15.04 -6.63 11.52
CA SER A 44 13.59 -6.54 11.29
C SER A 44 13.06 -7.60 10.31
N GLY A 45 13.93 -8.37 9.66
CA GLY A 45 13.58 -9.39 8.68
C GLY A 45 12.46 -10.34 9.12
N PRO A 46 12.53 -10.93 10.35
CA PRO A 46 11.48 -11.81 10.86
C PRO A 46 10.09 -11.18 10.97
N TYR A 47 10.01 -9.85 11.02
CA TYR A 47 8.74 -9.10 11.15
C TYR A 47 8.13 -8.72 9.81
N LEU A 48 8.83 -8.88 8.68
CA LEU A 48 8.34 -8.54 7.35
C LEU A 48 7.03 -9.27 6.99
N LYS A 49 6.82 -10.46 7.54
CA LYS A 49 5.58 -11.23 7.35
C LYS A 49 4.33 -10.56 7.94
N TYR A 50 4.50 -9.56 8.81
CA TYR A 50 3.39 -8.86 9.48
C TYR A 50 3.05 -7.51 8.84
N ILE A 51 3.77 -7.06 7.82
CA ILE A 51 3.52 -5.76 7.17
C ILE A 51 2.41 -5.79 6.09
N GLY A 52 1.62 -6.86 6.06
CA GLY A 52 0.51 -6.98 5.11
C GLY A 52 -0.74 -6.19 5.53
N THR A 53 -1.61 -5.89 4.56
CA THR A 53 -2.87 -5.13 4.76
C THR A 53 -3.73 -5.69 5.89
N SER A 54 -3.87 -7.01 5.99
CA SER A 54 -4.67 -7.65 7.04
C SER A 54 -4.10 -7.43 8.45
N SER A 55 -2.78 -7.37 8.59
CA SER A 55 -2.13 -7.05 9.87
C SER A 55 -2.36 -5.59 10.23
N THR A 56 -2.20 -4.68 9.26
CA THR A 56 -2.47 -3.24 9.44
C THR A 56 -3.92 -2.98 9.85
N VAL A 57 -4.88 -3.73 9.29
CA VAL A 57 -6.31 -3.62 9.69
C VAL A 57 -6.53 -4.07 11.13
N ARG A 58 -5.88 -5.15 11.58
CA ARG A 58 -5.97 -5.59 12.98
C ARG A 58 -5.39 -4.57 13.95
N ASP A 59 -4.26 -3.96 13.58
CA ASP A 59 -3.64 -2.89 14.36
C ASP A 59 -4.56 -1.67 14.44
N LEU A 60 -5.22 -1.31 13.33
CA LEU A 60 -6.21 -0.23 13.28
C LEU A 60 -7.38 -0.49 14.23
N VAL A 61 -7.91 -1.71 14.25
CA VAL A 61 -8.98 -2.10 15.18
C VAL A 61 -8.51 -2.00 16.63
N SER A 62 -7.33 -2.56 16.94
CA SER A 62 -6.77 -2.50 18.29
C SER A 62 -6.53 -1.08 18.78
N LEU A 63 -6.09 -0.18 17.91
CA LEU A 63 -5.95 1.24 18.21
C LEU A 63 -7.32 1.91 18.41
N GLY A 64 -8.30 1.59 17.58
CA GLY A 64 -9.66 2.06 17.72
C GLY A 64 -10.24 1.69 19.09
N ASP A 65 -10.17 0.42 19.45
CA ASP A 65 -10.65 -0.09 20.75
C ASP A 65 -9.97 0.62 21.92
N ALA A 66 -8.66 0.87 21.81
CA ALA A 66 -7.90 1.54 22.89
C ALA A 66 -8.23 3.04 23.02
N ILE A 67 -8.59 3.72 21.95
CA ILE A 67 -8.79 5.18 21.92
C ILE A 67 -10.26 5.55 22.12
N VAL A 68 -11.16 4.84 21.44
CA VAL A 68 -12.59 5.18 21.38
C VAL A 68 -13.41 4.28 22.31
N GLY A 69 -12.99 3.04 22.48
CA GLY A 69 -13.67 2.02 23.27
C GLY A 69 -13.97 0.78 22.43
N GLU A 70 -14.00 -0.38 23.09
CA GLU A 70 -14.25 -1.67 22.42
C GLU A 70 -15.66 -1.70 21.80
N GLY A 71 -15.72 -1.93 20.50
CA GLY A 71 -16.98 -2.03 19.75
C GLY A 71 -17.60 -0.69 19.35
N GLU A 72 -16.97 0.43 19.70
CA GLU A 72 -17.43 1.75 19.28
C GLU A 72 -17.14 2.00 17.79
N PRO A 73 -17.99 2.80 17.11
CA PRO A 73 -17.81 3.09 15.68
C PRO A 73 -16.49 3.79 15.39
N ILE A 74 -15.74 3.27 14.41
CA ILE A 74 -14.50 3.87 13.95
C ILE A 74 -14.77 4.70 12.70
N ASN A 75 -14.45 6.00 12.74
CA ASN A 75 -14.46 6.87 11.56
C ASN A 75 -13.16 6.69 10.80
N PHE A 76 -13.26 6.26 9.55
CA PHE A 76 -12.10 6.01 8.70
C PHE A 76 -12.15 6.86 7.43
N TRP A 77 -11.06 7.54 7.16
CA TRP A 77 -10.85 8.25 5.90
C TRP A 77 -9.54 7.82 5.27
N GLY A 78 -9.62 7.19 4.10
CA GLY A 78 -8.47 6.61 3.42
C GLY A 78 -8.28 7.17 2.01
N VAL A 79 -7.02 7.54 1.69
CA VAL A 79 -6.61 8.02 0.37
C VAL A 79 -5.53 7.09 -0.19
N SER A 80 -5.53 6.83 -1.51
CA SER A 80 -4.57 5.95 -2.17
C SER A 80 -4.59 4.56 -1.53
N TYR A 81 -3.47 4.05 -1.03
CA TYR A 81 -3.42 2.75 -0.33
C TYR A 81 -4.32 2.70 0.91
N GLY A 82 -4.61 3.84 1.53
CA GLY A 82 -5.60 3.94 2.61
C GLY A 82 -6.99 3.47 2.17
N SER A 83 -7.36 3.61 0.91
CA SER A 83 -8.62 3.07 0.37
C SER A 83 -8.65 1.53 0.40
N VAL A 84 -7.51 0.89 0.12
CA VAL A 84 -7.37 -0.57 0.21
C VAL A 84 -7.47 -1.04 1.66
N ILE A 85 -6.85 -0.31 2.58
CA ILE A 85 -6.97 -0.59 4.03
C ILE A 85 -8.44 -0.47 4.45
N GLY A 86 -9.14 0.60 4.07
CA GLY A 86 -10.55 0.81 4.37
C GLY A 86 -11.44 -0.31 3.84
N PHE A 87 -11.23 -0.72 2.59
CA PHE A 87 -11.96 -1.85 1.99
C PHE A 87 -11.74 -3.16 2.78
N ASN A 88 -10.50 -3.46 3.16
CA ASN A 88 -10.20 -4.64 3.97
C ASN A 88 -10.76 -4.52 5.39
N PHE A 89 -10.73 -3.33 5.99
CA PHE A 89 -11.34 -3.06 7.28
C PHE A 89 -12.84 -3.38 7.25
N LEU A 90 -13.58 -2.89 6.25
CA LEU A 90 -14.99 -3.18 6.06
C LEU A 90 -15.31 -4.68 5.94
N ASN A 91 -14.51 -5.39 5.16
CA ASN A 91 -14.72 -6.82 4.93
C ASN A 91 -14.28 -7.71 6.10
N SER A 92 -13.37 -7.23 6.93
CA SER A 92 -12.80 -8.03 8.04
C SER A 92 -13.49 -7.80 9.37
N THR A 93 -14.26 -6.73 9.51
CA THR A 93 -14.83 -6.30 10.79
C THR A 93 -16.34 -6.21 10.72
N PHE A 94 -17.02 -7.35 10.64
CA PHE A 94 -18.47 -7.42 10.85
C PHE A 94 -18.93 -6.90 12.23
N ARG A 95 -17.99 -6.62 13.13
CA ARG A 95 -18.26 -6.16 14.50
C ARG A 95 -18.42 -4.64 14.64
N TYR A 96 -17.95 -3.88 13.67
CA TYR A 96 -17.95 -2.41 13.76
C TYR A 96 -18.96 -1.85 12.75
N PRO A 97 -20.15 -1.43 13.19
CA PRO A 97 -21.03 -0.70 12.30
C PRO A 97 -20.30 0.56 11.85
N LEU A 98 -20.16 0.74 10.55
CA LEU A 98 -19.75 2.04 10.02
C LEU A 98 -20.76 3.08 10.49
N CYS A 99 -20.25 4.17 10.99
CA CYS A 99 -21.10 5.33 11.23
C CYS A 99 -21.67 5.78 9.87
N PRO A 100 -22.99 5.71 9.60
CA PRO A 100 -23.57 6.19 8.38
C PRO A 100 -23.68 7.72 8.46
N THR A 101 -22.56 8.39 8.33
CA THR A 101 -22.57 9.86 8.18
C THR A 101 -22.04 10.19 6.81
N ILE A 102 -22.99 10.48 5.95
CA ILE A 102 -22.82 11.34 4.79
C ILE A 102 -23.04 12.77 5.26
#